data_792ad90bc598b799d54014ac860f13c3
#
_entry.id   792ad90bc598b799d54014ac860f13c3
#
_cell.length_a   1.000
_cell.length_b   1.000
_cell.length_c   1.000
_cell.angle_alpha   90.00
_cell.angle_beta   90.00
_cell.angle_gamma   90.00
#
_symmetry.space_group_name_H-M   'P 1'
#
loop_
_entity.id
_entity.type
_entity.pdbx_description
1 polymer ?
#
loop_
_entity_poly.entity_id
_entity_poly.type
_entity_poly.pdbx_seq_one_letter_code
_entity_poly.pdbx_strand_id
1 'polypeptide(L)'
;MKRLAAFMAATVLAGCANLAPLAPAGVGDSFSGRLALHVDAQGTTPAHAFSAAFDLRGGTRSGALGLSTPLGSMLAQARWQPGEVVLTTPRGTRRFDDLDALTREVLGESVPIEAWFDWLHGRPWSGAPSTTSATNGFLQLGWSVDLAGFGEGAVSATRTEPLPVVTLRIRLDPP
;
A
#
# COMPACT_ATOMS: atom_id res chain seq x y z
N MET A 1 -66.22 11.38 -34.14
CA MET A 1 -65.41 12.58 -34.08
C MET A 1 -64.93 12.76 -32.62
N LYS A 2 -63.86 12.19 -32.19
CA LYS A 2 -63.10 12.55 -30.94
C LYS A 2 -61.79 11.81 -30.98
N ARG A 3 -60.73 12.53 -31.22
CA ARG A 3 -59.34 12.03 -31.27
C ARG A 3 -58.83 11.86 -29.85
N LEU A 4 -58.50 10.62 -29.43
CA LEU A 4 -57.72 10.38 -28.23
C LEU A 4 -56.25 10.26 -28.63
N ALA A 5 -55.48 11.25 -28.22
CA ALA A 5 -54.02 11.21 -28.29
C ALA A 5 -53.48 10.48 -27.04
N ALA A 6 -52.85 9.33 -27.25
CA ALA A 6 -52.16 8.61 -26.21
C ALA A 6 -50.76 9.20 -26.01
N PHE A 7 -50.50 9.81 -24.87
CA PHE A 7 -49.19 10.28 -24.44
C PHE A 7 -48.42 9.08 -23.85
N MET A 8 -47.44 8.64 -24.56
CA MET A 8 -46.51 7.60 -24.08
C MET A 8 -45.35 8.28 -23.35
N ALA A 9 -45.40 8.28 -22.01
CA ALA A 9 -44.34 8.83 -21.17
C ALA A 9 -43.21 7.80 -21.07
N ALA A 10 -42.09 8.08 -21.75
CA ALA A 10 -40.84 7.33 -21.61
C ALA A 10 -40.13 7.77 -20.34
N THR A 11 -40.19 6.96 -19.30
CA THR A 11 -39.38 7.10 -18.07
C THR A 11 -37.97 6.62 -18.33
N VAL A 12 -37.04 7.53 -18.55
CA VAL A 12 -35.60 7.27 -18.57
C VAL A 12 -35.13 7.11 -17.12
N LEU A 13 -34.87 5.87 -16.67
CA LEU A 13 -34.17 5.62 -15.43
C LEU A 13 -32.69 5.95 -15.65
N ALA A 14 -32.31 7.16 -15.23
CA ALA A 14 -30.91 7.52 -15.07
C ALA A 14 -30.37 6.76 -13.82
N GLY A 15 -29.77 5.58 -14.06
CA GLY A 15 -28.99 4.86 -13.07
C GLY A 15 -27.72 5.62 -12.77
N CYS A 16 -27.75 6.55 -11.82
CA CYS A 16 -26.52 7.08 -11.22
C CYS A 16 -25.86 5.94 -10.45
N ALA A 17 -24.80 5.36 -11.01
CA ALA A 17 -23.87 4.55 -10.25
C ALA A 17 -23.30 5.46 -9.14
N ASN A 18 -23.80 5.31 -7.92
CA ASN A 18 -23.21 5.91 -6.73
C ASN A 18 -21.81 5.29 -6.53
N LEU A 19 -20.81 5.91 -7.13
CA LEU A 19 -19.45 5.82 -6.62
C LEU A 19 -19.49 6.50 -5.25
N ALA A 20 -19.64 5.71 -4.19
CA ALA A 20 -19.55 6.22 -2.83
C ALA A 20 -18.27 7.05 -2.72
N PRO A 21 -18.35 8.33 -2.30
CA PRO A 21 -17.14 9.11 -2.05
C PRO A 21 -16.30 8.33 -1.05
N LEU A 22 -15.08 8.06 -1.43
CA LEU A 22 -14.10 7.46 -0.53
C LEU A 22 -14.02 8.37 0.69
N ALA A 23 -14.36 7.83 1.87
CA ALA A 23 -14.19 8.57 3.11
C ALA A 23 -12.78 9.18 3.12
N PRO A 24 -12.63 10.48 3.47
CA PRO A 24 -11.30 11.07 3.58
C PRO A 24 -10.48 10.20 4.51
N ALA A 25 -9.28 9.84 4.08
CA ALA A 25 -8.32 9.17 4.94
C ALA A 25 -8.26 9.98 6.24
N GLY A 26 -8.59 9.33 7.36
CA GLY A 26 -8.72 9.99 8.66
C GLY A 26 -7.48 10.84 8.96
N VAL A 27 -7.62 11.79 9.87
CA VAL A 27 -6.51 12.58 10.41
C VAL A 27 -5.40 11.61 10.81
N GLY A 28 -4.30 11.58 10.07
CA GLY A 28 -3.19 10.66 10.23
C GLY A 28 -1.97 11.13 9.46
N ASP A 29 -0.94 10.33 9.46
CA ASP A 29 0.29 10.61 8.74
C ASP A 29 0.07 10.59 7.22
N SER A 30 0.90 11.34 6.51
CA SER A 30 0.94 11.35 5.05
C SER A 30 2.40 11.33 4.60
N PHE A 31 2.75 10.32 3.80
CA PHE A 31 4.07 10.16 3.22
C PHE A 31 3.93 9.97 1.72
N SER A 32 4.79 10.60 0.95
CA SER A 32 4.94 10.36 -0.48
C SER A 32 6.40 10.15 -0.84
N GLY A 33 6.63 9.50 -1.98
CA GLY A 33 7.98 9.23 -2.43
C GLY A 33 8.05 8.10 -3.43
N ARG A 34 9.19 7.44 -3.43
CA ARG A 34 9.46 6.27 -4.28
C ARG A 34 9.82 5.08 -3.44
N LEU A 35 9.31 3.93 -3.83
CA LEU A 35 9.68 2.64 -3.25
C LEU A 35 10.23 1.70 -4.32
N ALA A 36 11.13 0.83 -3.90
CA ALA A 36 11.60 -0.31 -4.67
C ALA A 36 11.62 -1.55 -3.77
N LEU A 37 11.00 -2.61 -4.25
CA LEU A 37 11.02 -3.94 -3.64
C LEU A 37 11.84 -4.87 -4.54
N HIS A 38 12.77 -5.61 -3.97
CA HIS A 38 13.52 -6.66 -4.63
C HIS A 38 13.37 -7.96 -3.86
N VAL A 39 13.06 -9.02 -4.57
CA VAL A 39 12.95 -10.38 -4.04
C VAL A 39 13.97 -11.22 -4.78
N ASP A 40 14.89 -11.83 -4.03
CA ASP A 40 15.93 -12.68 -4.61
C ASP A 40 15.37 -13.97 -5.22
N ALA A 41 16.10 -14.58 -6.11
CA ALA A 41 15.74 -15.89 -6.65
C ALA A 41 15.71 -16.96 -5.55
N GLN A 42 14.73 -17.86 -5.62
CA GLN A 42 14.64 -19.00 -4.72
C GLN A 42 14.26 -20.28 -5.49
N GLY A 43 15.15 -21.28 -5.43
CA GLY A 43 14.93 -22.52 -6.16
C GLY A 43 14.76 -22.27 -7.67
N THR A 44 13.60 -22.62 -8.21
CA THR A 44 13.24 -22.37 -9.61
C THR A 44 12.52 -21.04 -9.84
N THR A 45 12.19 -20.30 -8.80
CA THR A 45 11.54 -19.00 -8.89
C THR A 45 12.60 -17.92 -9.15
N PRO A 46 12.54 -17.19 -10.27
CA PRO A 46 13.51 -16.15 -10.57
C PRO A 46 13.36 -14.95 -9.66
N ALA A 47 14.44 -14.21 -9.46
CA ALA A 47 14.39 -12.93 -8.79
C ALA A 47 13.43 -11.97 -9.53
N HIS A 48 12.73 -11.13 -8.76
CA HIS A 48 11.89 -10.10 -9.33
C HIS A 48 12.02 -8.79 -8.55
N ALA A 49 11.75 -7.69 -9.23
CA ALA A 49 11.80 -6.36 -8.64
C ALA A 49 10.60 -5.54 -9.08
N PHE A 50 10.16 -4.68 -8.19
CA PHE A 50 9.07 -3.75 -8.41
C PHE A 50 9.48 -2.36 -7.92
N SER A 51 9.14 -1.31 -8.67
CA SER A 51 9.33 0.06 -8.22
C SER A 51 8.14 0.94 -8.63
N ALA A 52 7.79 1.88 -7.74
CA ALA A 52 6.67 2.78 -7.96
C ALA A 52 6.88 4.10 -7.19
N ALA A 53 6.20 5.14 -7.62
CA ALA A 53 5.86 6.24 -6.74
C ALA A 53 4.76 5.78 -5.78
N PHE A 54 4.79 6.22 -4.53
CA PHE A 54 3.80 5.87 -3.53
C PHE A 54 3.25 7.10 -2.81
N ASP A 55 2.01 6.95 -2.34
CA ASP A 55 1.32 7.87 -1.45
C ASP A 55 0.68 7.02 -0.34
N LEU A 56 1.15 7.18 0.89
CA LEU A 56 0.71 6.46 2.08
C LEU A 56 0.03 7.44 3.02
N ARG A 57 -1.23 7.18 3.40
CA ARG A 57 -2.01 8.07 4.26
C ARG A 57 -2.76 7.30 5.33
N GLY A 58 -2.95 7.94 6.49
CA GLY A 58 -3.72 7.41 7.60
C GLY A 58 -2.86 6.87 8.72
N GLY A 59 -3.00 5.61 9.07
CA GLY A 59 -2.29 4.95 10.15
C GLY A 59 -2.40 3.43 10.10
N THR A 60 -1.90 2.78 11.14
CA THR A 60 -1.85 1.31 11.23
C THR A 60 -3.23 0.66 11.19
N ARG A 61 -4.25 1.26 11.82
CA ARG A 61 -5.61 0.70 11.89
C ARG A 61 -6.46 0.96 10.66
N SER A 62 -6.27 2.13 10.05
CA SER A 62 -6.99 2.49 8.82
C SER A 62 -6.13 3.44 7.99
N GLY A 63 -6.06 3.18 6.71
CA GLY A 63 -5.24 3.97 5.82
C GLY A 63 -5.40 3.59 4.36
N ALA A 64 -4.57 4.20 3.54
CA ALA A 64 -4.51 3.96 2.12
C ALA A 64 -3.06 4.04 1.63
N LEU A 65 -2.68 3.12 0.74
CA LEU A 65 -1.43 3.13 0.00
C LEU A 65 -1.75 3.15 -1.49
N GLY A 66 -1.43 4.25 -2.14
CA GLY A 66 -1.48 4.39 -3.59
C GLY A 66 -0.13 4.09 -4.21
N LEU A 67 -0.11 3.35 -5.30
CA LEU A 67 1.08 3.06 -6.11
C LEU A 67 0.83 3.55 -7.53
N SER A 68 1.80 4.28 -8.09
CA SER A 68 1.72 4.81 -9.45
C SER A 68 3.04 4.70 -10.20
N THR A 69 2.95 4.77 -11.52
CA THR A 69 4.14 4.93 -12.36
C THR A 69 4.74 6.33 -12.15
N PRO A 70 6.01 6.58 -12.55
CA PRO A 70 6.59 7.93 -12.53
C PRO A 70 5.79 8.97 -13.34
N LEU A 71 4.97 8.53 -14.29
CA LEU A 71 4.09 9.37 -15.10
C LEU A 71 2.71 9.59 -14.46
N GLY A 72 2.48 9.10 -13.22
CA GLY A 72 1.25 9.28 -12.47
C GLY A 72 0.12 8.30 -12.80
N SER A 73 0.33 7.31 -13.68
CA SER A 73 -0.68 6.27 -13.94
C SER A 73 -0.81 5.36 -12.73
N MET A 74 -2.03 5.16 -12.25
CA MET A 74 -2.32 4.27 -11.12
C MET A 74 -1.95 2.82 -11.46
N LEU A 75 -1.14 2.20 -10.61
CA LEU A 75 -0.81 0.78 -10.65
C LEU A 75 -1.72 -0.01 -9.72
N ALA A 76 -1.85 0.46 -8.48
CA ALA A 76 -2.66 -0.16 -7.44
C ALA A 76 -3.02 0.85 -6.35
N GLN A 77 -4.11 0.60 -5.65
CA GLN A 77 -4.48 1.30 -4.43
C GLN A 77 -4.98 0.28 -3.43
N ALA A 78 -4.27 0.15 -2.31
CA ALA A 78 -4.73 -0.59 -1.14
C ALA A 78 -5.41 0.38 -0.17
N ARG A 79 -6.49 -0.09 0.47
CA ARG A 79 -7.17 0.59 1.57
C ARG A 79 -7.50 -0.41 2.63
N TRP A 80 -7.35 0.00 3.86
CA TRP A 80 -7.67 -0.86 4.99
C TRP A 80 -8.36 -0.10 6.10
N GLN A 81 -9.21 -0.83 6.77
CA GLN A 81 -9.88 -0.45 8.02
C GLN A 81 -10.17 -1.74 8.79
N PRO A 82 -10.56 -1.67 10.09
CA PRO A 82 -10.84 -2.87 10.85
C PRO A 82 -11.84 -3.79 10.13
N GLY A 83 -11.41 -5.02 9.85
CA GLY A 83 -12.22 -6.05 9.20
C GLY A 83 -12.36 -5.92 7.68
N GLU A 84 -11.70 -4.99 7.04
CA GLU A 84 -11.75 -4.85 5.57
C GLU A 84 -10.43 -4.36 4.99
N VAL A 85 -9.91 -5.11 4.01
CA VAL A 85 -8.78 -4.70 3.16
C VAL A 85 -9.20 -4.81 1.71
N VAL A 86 -9.05 -3.73 0.97
CA VAL A 86 -9.47 -3.63 -0.43
C VAL A 86 -8.31 -3.20 -1.30
N LEU A 87 -8.04 -3.95 -2.35
CA LEU A 87 -7.11 -3.59 -3.42
C LEU A 87 -7.89 -3.20 -4.66
N THR A 88 -7.61 -2.03 -5.20
CA THR A 88 -8.11 -1.55 -6.49
C THR A 88 -6.95 -1.45 -7.48
N THR A 89 -7.11 -2.02 -8.65
CA THR A 89 -6.18 -1.94 -9.78
C THR A 89 -6.94 -1.56 -11.05
N PRO A 90 -6.27 -1.23 -12.15
CA PRO A 90 -6.94 -1.05 -13.45
C PRO A 90 -7.74 -2.28 -13.93
N ARG A 91 -7.45 -3.46 -13.39
CA ARG A 91 -8.12 -4.72 -13.72
C ARG A 91 -9.37 -4.99 -12.88
N GLY A 92 -9.58 -4.23 -11.80
CA GLY A 92 -10.73 -4.39 -10.90
C GLY A 92 -10.36 -4.29 -9.44
N THR A 93 -11.34 -4.58 -8.59
CA THR A 93 -11.25 -4.47 -7.14
C THR A 93 -11.33 -5.86 -6.50
N ARG A 94 -10.51 -6.11 -5.49
CA ARG A 94 -10.46 -7.37 -4.72
C ARG A 94 -10.42 -7.06 -3.23
N ARG A 95 -11.00 -7.96 -2.42
CA ARG A 95 -10.96 -7.90 -0.95
C ARG A 95 -10.02 -8.98 -0.42
N PHE A 96 -9.41 -8.67 0.73
CA PHE A 96 -8.49 -9.54 1.45
C PHE A 96 -8.85 -9.52 2.93
N ASP A 97 -8.47 -10.55 3.65
CA ASP A 97 -8.72 -10.66 5.08
C ASP A 97 -7.87 -9.66 5.89
N ASP A 98 -6.62 -9.45 5.44
CA ASP A 98 -5.66 -8.52 6.04
C ASP A 98 -4.63 -8.01 5.01
N LEU A 99 -3.77 -7.08 5.43
CA LEU A 99 -2.71 -6.52 4.60
C LEU A 99 -1.62 -7.53 4.27
N ASP A 100 -1.39 -8.51 5.14
CA ASP A 100 -0.41 -9.57 4.93
C ASP A 100 -0.85 -10.51 3.79
N ALA A 101 -2.12 -10.90 3.76
CA ALA A 101 -2.71 -11.66 2.66
C ALA A 101 -2.63 -10.90 1.33
N LEU A 102 -2.89 -9.58 1.37
CA LEU A 102 -2.77 -8.71 0.20
C LEU A 102 -1.34 -8.67 -0.32
N THR A 103 -0.35 -8.41 0.54
CA THR A 103 1.05 -8.27 0.10
C THR A 103 1.62 -9.59 -0.39
N ARG A 104 1.31 -10.71 0.26
CA ARG A 104 1.70 -12.04 -0.23
C ARG A 104 1.16 -12.34 -1.62
N GLU A 105 -0.09 -12.00 -1.89
CA GLU A 105 -0.66 -12.27 -3.21
C GLU A 105 -0.13 -11.32 -4.29
N VAL A 106 0.06 -10.04 -3.98
CA VAL A 106 0.44 -9.02 -4.97
C VAL A 106 1.95 -8.97 -5.20
N LEU A 107 2.73 -9.14 -4.14
CA LEU A 107 4.20 -9.02 -4.16
C LEU A 107 4.91 -10.37 -4.09
N GLY A 108 4.17 -11.46 -3.83
CA GLY A 108 4.73 -12.78 -3.57
C GLY A 108 5.30 -12.96 -2.16
N GLU A 109 5.32 -11.88 -1.36
CA GLU A 109 5.96 -11.83 -0.07
C GLU A 109 5.17 -10.98 0.94
N SER A 110 5.28 -11.37 2.21
CA SER A 110 4.73 -10.60 3.32
C SER A 110 5.55 -9.34 3.58
N VAL A 111 4.90 -8.18 3.45
CA VAL A 111 5.50 -6.87 3.71
C VAL A 111 4.63 -6.12 4.72
N PRO A 112 5.17 -5.73 5.89
CA PRO A 112 4.39 -5.17 7.00
C PRO A 112 4.05 -3.70 6.77
N ILE A 113 3.06 -3.41 5.92
CA ILE A 113 2.66 -2.03 5.55
C ILE A 113 2.26 -1.23 6.80
N GLU A 114 1.65 -1.86 7.80
CA GLU A 114 1.27 -1.19 9.05
C GLU A 114 2.48 -0.60 9.80
N ALA A 115 3.61 -1.28 9.74
CA ALA A 115 4.83 -0.84 10.40
C ALA A 115 5.49 0.36 9.68
N TRP A 116 5.18 0.58 8.40
CA TRP A 116 5.80 1.66 7.62
C TRP A 116 5.54 3.03 8.20
N PHE A 117 4.38 3.28 8.80
CA PHE A 117 4.08 4.57 9.42
C PHE A 117 5.13 4.96 10.46
N ASP A 118 5.55 4.03 11.32
CA ASP A 118 6.59 4.28 12.31
C ASP A 118 8.00 4.21 11.72
N TRP A 119 8.27 3.27 10.81
CA TRP A 119 9.57 3.15 10.15
C TRP A 119 9.93 4.41 9.34
N LEU A 120 8.94 5.02 8.68
CA LEU A 120 9.11 6.27 7.94
C LEU A 120 9.24 7.51 8.86
N HIS A 121 8.94 7.38 10.15
CA HIS A 121 9.32 8.33 11.20
C HIS A 121 10.68 8.03 11.83
N GLY A 122 11.40 7.02 11.37
CA GLY A 122 12.70 6.62 11.92
C GLY A 122 12.63 5.88 13.25
N ARG A 123 11.52 5.22 13.57
CA ARG A 123 11.32 4.50 14.82
C ARG A 123 10.67 3.13 14.60
N PRO A 124 10.87 2.18 15.53
CA PRO A 124 10.15 0.91 15.49
C PRO A 124 8.64 1.10 15.68
N TRP A 125 7.85 0.27 15.01
CA TRP A 125 6.41 0.21 15.22
C TRP A 125 6.07 -0.34 16.61
N SER A 126 5.18 0.33 17.32
CA SER A 126 4.79 -0.06 18.69
C SER A 126 3.98 -1.36 18.77
N GLY A 127 3.45 -1.84 17.64
CA GLY A 127 2.64 -3.07 17.57
C GLY A 127 3.42 -4.37 17.63
N ALA A 128 4.76 -4.33 17.61
CA ALA A 128 5.60 -5.52 17.67
C ALA A 128 6.93 -5.24 18.43
N PRO A 129 7.51 -6.24 19.08
CA PRO A 129 8.84 -6.12 19.69
C PRO A 129 9.90 -5.72 18.67
N SER A 130 10.89 -4.94 19.12
CA SER A 130 12.05 -4.55 18.32
C SER A 130 13.33 -4.65 19.12
N THR A 131 14.47 -4.81 18.43
CA THR A 131 15.80 -4.81 19.01
C THR A 131 16.66 -3.80 18.25
N THR A 132 17.39 -2.96 18.98
CA THR A 132 18.32 -1.99 18.37
C THR A 132 19.40 -2.73 17.60
N SER A 133 19.69 -2.28 16.38
CA SER A 133 20.81 -2.78 15.59
C SER A 133 22.12 -2.09 15.98
N ALA A 134 23.24 -2.77 15.79
CA ALA A 134 24.58 -2.18 15.96
C ALA A 134 24.87 -1.09 14.89
N THR A 135 24.22 -1.14 13.75
CA THR A 135 24.17 -0.09 12.72
C THR A 135 22.96 0.79 12.99
N ASN A 136 22.98 2.02 12.50
CA ASN A 136 21.88 2.99 12.72
C ASN A 136 20.53 2.42 12.26
N GLY A 137 19.78 1.77 13.17
CA GLY A 137 18.51 1.11 12.84
C GLY A 137 18.05 0.11 13.91
N PHE A 138 17.19 -0.83 13.52
CA PHE A 138 16.59 -1.84 14.40
C PHE A 138 16.15 -3.09 13.66
N LEU A 139 15.94 -4.17 14.42
CA LEU A 139 15.32 -5.41 13.95
C LEU A 139 13.87 -5.45 14.43
N GLN A 140 12.94 -5.70 13.54
CA GLN A 140 11.51 -5.83 13.87
C GLN A 140 10.77 -6.68 12.83
N LEU A 141 9.90 -7.58 13.28
CA LEU A 141 9.10 -8.47 12.41
C LEU A 141 9.96 -9.30 11.43
N GLY A 142 11.20 -9.65 11.80
CA GLY A 142 12.14 -10.33 10.91
C GLY A 142 12.84 -9.41 9.89
N TRP A 143 12.56 -8.12 9.90
CA TRP A 143 13.20 -7.13 9.04
C TRP A 143 14.32 -6.39 9.78
N SER A 144 15.46 -6.25 9.14
CA SER A 144 16.52 -5.32 9.53
C SER A 144 16.25 -3.98 8.87
N VAL A 145 15.81 -3.01 9.66
CA VAL A 145 15.54 -1.65 9.19
C VAL A 145 16.79 -0.80 9.38
N ASP A 146 17.27 -0.19 8.31
CA ASP A 146 18.43 0.68 8.27
C ASP A 146 17.99 2.13 8.08
N LEU A 147 18.43 3.00 8.97
CA LEU A 147 18.14 4.43 9.03
C LEU A 147 19.37 5.29 8.71
N ALA A 148 20.46 4.72 8.18
CA ALA A 148 21.66 5.49 7.88
C ALA A 148 21.40 6.68 6.94
N GLY A 149 20.45 6.51 6.00
CA GLY A 149 20.01 7.55 5.06
C GLY A 149 18.79 8.36 5.52
N PHE A 150 18.32 8.20 6.78
CA PHE A 150 17.06 8.79 7.23
C PHE A 150 17.05 10.32 7.14
N GLY A 151 18.17 10.98 7.46
CA GLY A 151 18.30 12.44 7.33
C GLY A 151 18.16 12.95 5.89
N GLU A 152 18.31 12.08 4.91
CA GLU A 152 18.12 12.35 3.47
C GLU A 152 16.77 11.81 2.95
N GLY A 153 15.89 11.39 3.84
CA GLY A 153 14.60 10.79 3.52
C GLY A 153 14.68 9.34 3.02
N ALA A 154 15.78 8.62 3.24
CA ALA A 154 15.93 7.24 2.80
C ALA A 154 15.80 6.27 3.98
N VAL A 155 14.94 5.25 3.80
CA VAL A 155 14.78 4.12 4.70
C VAL A 155 14.92 2.83 3.90
N SER A 156 15.73 1.89 4.39
CA SER A 156 15.77 0.55 3.79
C SER A 156 15.47 -0.52 4.82
N ALA A 157 14.85 -1.61 4.38
CA ALA A 157 14.54 -2.75 5.22
C ALA A 157 14.84 -4.04 4.46
N THR A 158 15.52 -4.98 5.11
CA THR A 158 15.86 -6.27 4.51
C THR A 158 15.39 -7.40 5.42
N ARG A 159 14.71 -8.38 4.85
CA ARG A 159 14.38 -9.65 5.50
C ARG A 159 15.17 -10.76 4.83
N THR A 160 15.98 -11.45 5.60
CA THR A 160 16.81 -12.57 5.12
C THR A 160 16.18 -13.92 5.41
N GLU A 161 15.28 -13.98 6.39
CA GLU A 161 14.56 -15.19 6.78
C GLU A 161 13.09 -14.89 7.08
N PRO A 162 12.17 -15.79 6.66
CA PRO A 162 12.41 -16.93 5.79
C PRO A 162 12.82 -16.50 4.36
N LEU A 163 13.53 -17.37 3.65
CA LEU A 163 13.84 -17.13 2.23
C LEU A 163 12.56 -17.02 1.40
N PRO A 164 12.58 -16.27 0.28
CA PRO A 164 13.73 -15.56 -0.31
C PRO A 164 14.13 -14.31 0.46
N VAL A 165 15.32 -13.78 0.21
CA VAL A 165 15.72 -12.47 0.72
C VAL A 165 14.87 -11.40 0.05
N VAL A 166 14.31 -10.52 0.87
CA VAL A 166 13.48 -9.39 0.39
C VAL A 166 14.11 -8.10 0.84
N THR A 167 14.32 -7.18 -0.08
CA THR A 167 14.85 -5.84 0.20
C THR A 167 13.83 -4.79 -0.22
N LEU A 168 13.42 -3.95 0.72
CA LEU A 168 12.59 -2.78 0.52
C LEU A 168 13.47 -1.52 0.64
N ARG A 169 13.38 -0.61 -0.31
CA ARG A 169 14.00 0.71 -0.26
C ARG A 169 12.94 1.77 -0.47
N ILE A 170 12.89 2.73 0.42
CA ILE A 170 11.96 3.86 0.36
C ILE A 170 12.78 5.15 0.35
N ARG A 171 12.41 6.06 -0.53
CA ARG A 171 12.90 7.44 -0.54
C ARG A 171 11.72 8.38 -0.51
N LEU A 172 11.63 9.14 0.57
CA LEU A 172 10.59 10.16 0.76
C LEU A 172 10.85 11.36 -0.13
N ASP A 173 9.78 11.97 -0.60
CA ASP A 173 9.84 13.29 -1.21
C ASP A 173 10.16 14.32 -0.12
N PRO A 174 10.86 15.41 -0.45
CA PRO A 174 11.03 16.53 0.47
C PRO A 174 9.67 17.07 0.94
N PRO A 175 9.56 17.55 2.19
CA PRO A 175 8.34 18.15 2.73
C PRO A 175 7.94 19.45 2.01
#